data_5c2b6cf6cd79c028eb06d0a507732a9e
#
_entry.id   5c2b6cf6cd79c028eb06d0a507732a9e
#
_cell.length_a   1.000
_cell.length_b   1.000
_cell.length_c   1.000
_cell.angle_alpha   90.00
_cell.angle_beta   90.00
_cell.angle_gamma   90.00
#
_symmetry.space_group_name_H-M   'P 1'
#
loop_
_entity.id
_entity.type
_entity.pdbx_description
1 polymer ?
#
loop_
_entity_poly.entity_id
_entity_poly.type
_entity_poly.pdbx_seq_one_letter_code
_entity_poly.pdbx_strand_id
1 'polypeptide(L)'
;IYVLCELVFLAGIFVFCAYWAHLLPLDAGPDEKMRYDIPMYIYEHGRLPHGGDPSIRNPIWGTSYAFLPILSYIISALFMKIMSIFSTDPQHLLWAARLVSACFTTGAVFFVFRAGKKLFDGYSKWFFVCLVAVLPEALFMGVYVNNDAMAICCGAAIIYYWIIGMERNWDR
;
A
#
# COMPACT_ATOMS: atom_id res chain seq x y z
N ILE A 1 15.59 8.24 21.98
CA ILE A 1 14.29 7.74 22.47
C ILE A 1 13.20 8.03 21.42
N TYR A 2 12.96 9.27 21.01
CA TYR A 2 11.86 9.61 20.08
C TYR A 2 11.93 8.89 18.72
N VAL A 3 13.12 8.76 18.11
CA VAL A 3 13.31 8.04 16.84
C VAL A 3 12.97 6.55 17.01
N LEU A 4 13.35 5.95 18.12
CA LEU A 4 13.04 4.55 18.42
C LEU A 4 11.53 4.34 18.55
N CYS A 5 10.83 5.23 19.26
CA CYS A 5 9.36 5.17 19.38
C CYS A 5 8.67 5.27 18.02
N GLU A 6 9.17 6.15 17.14
CA GLU A 6 8.66 6.30 15.77
C GLU A 6 8.85 5.00 14.97
N LEU A 7 10.04 4.41 15.02
CA LEU A 7 10.33 3.16 14.31
C LEU A 7 9.48 2.00 14.83
N VAL A 8 9.32 1.90 16.15
CA VAL A 8 8.47 0.87 16.77
C VAL A 8 7.00 1.05 16.36
N PHE A 9 6.51 2.29 16.31
CA PHE A 9 5.16 2.58 15.88
C PHE A 9 4.93 2.18 14.40
N LEU A 10 5.85 2.58 13.51
CA LEU A 10 5.78 2.21 12.08
C LEU A 10 5.88 0.70 11.88
N ALA A 11 6.79 0.03 12.59
CA ALA A 11 6.88 -1.42 12.57
C ALA A 11 5.58 -2.08 13.06
N GLY A 12 4.95 -1.52 14.09
CA GLY A 12 3.65 -1.97 14.60
C GLY A 12 2.54 -1.89 13.55
N ILE A 13 2.46 -0.77 12.82
CA ILE A 13 1.49 -0.60 11.70
C ILE A 13 1.76 -1.63 10.61
N PHE A 14 3.02 -1.80 10.20
CA PHE A 14 3.37 -2.78 9.17
C PHE A 14 3.02 -4.21 9.60
N VAL A 15 3.41 -4.62 10.80
CA VAL A 15 3.13 -5.95 11.34
C VAL A 15 1.63 -6.20 11.47
N PHE A 16 0.88 -5.20 11.92
CA PHE A 16 -0.58 -5.27 11.99
C PHE A 16 -1.19 -5.53 10.60
N CYS A 17 -0.83 -4.71 9.59
CA CYS A 17 -1.33 -4.88 8.23
C CYS A 17 -0.90 -6.24 7.64
N ALA A 18 0.36 -6.63 7.81
CA ALA A 18 0.90 -7.90 7.31
C ALA A 18 0.21 -9.12 7.93
N TYR A 19 -0.09 -9.05 9.23
CA TYR A 19 -0.80 -10.10 9.96
C TYR A 19 -2.23 -10.26 9.44
N TRP A 20 -2.99 -9.17 9.34
CA TRP A 20 -4.36 -9.21 8.79
C TRP A 20 -4.38 -9.58 7.32
N ALA A 21 -3.41 -9.10 6.52
CA ALA A 21 -3.24 -9.50 5.13
C ALA A 21 -3.04 -11.01 4.96
N HIS A 22 -2.45 -11.69 5.95
CA HIS A 22 -2.29 -13.15 5.95
C HIS A 22 -3.59 -13.89 6.30
N LEU A 23 -4.38 -13.36 7.24
CA LEU A 23 -5.58 -14.01 7.75
C LEU A 23 -6.80 -13.87 6.84
N LEU A 24 -6.92 -12.76 6.12
CA LEU A 24 -8.10 -12.48 5.31
C LEU A 24 -8.17 -13.39 4.08
N PRO A 25 -9.34 -13.98 3.78
CA PRO A 25 -9.53 -14.74 2.54
C PRO A 25 -9.38 -13.82 1.32
N LEU A 26 -9.15 -14.41 0.14
CA LEU A 26 -9.17 -13.66 -1.12
C LEU A 26 -10.57 -13.04 -1.31
N ASP A 27 -10.60 -11.83 -1.84
CA ASP A 27 -11.80 -11.03 -2.11
C ASP A 27 -12.52 -10.52 -0.83
N ALA A 28 -11.78 -10.46 0.29
CA ALA A 28 -12.26 -9.79 1.50
C ALA A 28 -12.28 -8.26 1.36
N GLY A 29 -11.43 -7.72 0.51
CA GLY A 29 -11.43 -6.30 0.14
C GLY A 29 -12.28 -6.03 -1.11
N PRO A 30 -12.73 -4.77 -1.32
CA PRO A 30 -13.51 -4.40 -2.50
C PRO A 30 -12.76 -4.71 -3.80
N ASP A 31 -13.37 -5.50 -4.67
CA ASP A 31 -12.85 -5.88 -5.99
C ASP A 31 -11.45 -6.52 -5.96
N GLU A 32 -11.04 -7.06 -4.82
CA GLU A 32 -9.67 -7.56 -4.64
C GLU A 32 -9.32 -8.63 -5.67
N LYS A 33 -10.26 -9.52 -6.00
CA LYS A 33 -10.04 -10.57 -7.01
C LYS A 33 -9.64 -9.97 -8.36
N MET A 34 -10.38 -8.96 -8.83
CA MET A 34 -10.08 -8.27 -10.10
C MET A 34 -8.75 -7.51 -10.05
N ARG A 35 -8.38 -6.98 -8.89
CA ARG A 35 -7.12 -6.28 -8.66
C ARG A 35 -5.96 -7.27 -8.57
N TYR A 36 -6.15 -8.41 -7.93
CA TYR A 36 -5.16 -9.48 -7.79
C TYR A 36 -4.86 -10.21 -9.10
N ASP A 37 -5.83 -10.29 -10.02
CA ASP A 37 -5.62 -10.91 -11.34
C ASP A 37 -4.50 -10.19 -12.14
N ILE A 38 -4.25 -8.89 -11.88
CA ILE A 38 -3.21 -8.13 -12.56
C ILE A 38 -1.79 -8.57 -12.14
N PRO A 39 -1.40 -8.53 -10.84
CA PRO A 39 -0.09 -9.02 -10.43
C PRO A 39 0.08 -10.52 -10.68
N MET A 40 -0.98 -11.33 -10.62
CA MET A 40 -0.92 -12.73 -10.97
C MET A 40 -0.60 -12.92 -12.46
N TYR A 41 -1.24 -12.18 -13.36
CA TYR A 41 -0.92 -12.21 -14.79
C TYR A 41 0.55 -11.83 -15.04
N ILE A 42 1.05 -10.76 -14.40
CA ILE A 42 2.45 -10.34 -14.53
C ILE A 42 3.38 -11.43 -13.98
N TYR A 43 3.04 -12.05 -12.86
CA TYR A 43 3.79 -13.14 -12.25
C TYR A 43 3.92 -14.36 -13.18
N GLU A 44 2.82 -14.78 -13.80
CA GLU A 44 2.76 -15.96 -14.66
C GLU A 44 3.39 -15.73 -16.03
N HIS A 45 3.12 -14.57 -16.66
CA HIS A 45 3.48 -14.31 -18.05
C HIS A 45 4.75 -13.46 -18.22
N GLY A 46 5.24 -12.79 -17.15
CA GLY A 46 6.42 -11.92 -17.19
C GLY A 46 6.23 -10.66 -18.05
N ARG A 47 5.00 -10.28 -18.38
CA ARG A 47 4.66 -9.11 -19.22
C ARG A 47 3.48 -8.34 -18.62
N LEU A 48 3.35 -7.07 -19.00
CA LEU A 48 2.23 -6.24 -18.56
C LEU A 48 0.94 -6.64 -19.29
N PRO A 49 -0.20 -6.76 -18.57
CA PRO A 49 -1.49 -6.99 -19.21
C PRO A 49 -2.01 -5.72 -19.88
N HIS A 50 -2.80 -5.89 -20.93
CA HIS A 50 -3.65 -4.83 -21.46
C HIS A 50 -5.03 -4.88 -20.78
N GLY A 51 -5.63 -3.74 -20.44
CA GLY A 51 -6.93 -3.70 -19.74
C GLY A 51 -8.11 -4.38 -20.46
N GLY A 52 -7.98 -4.61 -21.77
CA GLY A 52 -8.94 -5.38 -22.57
C GLY A 52 -8.60 -6.87 -22.70
N ASP A 53 -7.54 -7.37 -22.05
CA ASP A 53 -7.15 -8.79 -22.11
C ASP A 53 -8.25 -9.68 -21.51
N PRO A 54 -8.78 -10.67 -22.25
CA PRO A 54 -9.84 -11.55 -21.78
C PRO A 54 -9.52 -12.31 -20.48
N SER A 55 -8.23 -12.59 -20.23
CA SER A 55 -7.78 -13.36 -19.06
C SER A 55 -7.91 -12.62 -17.73
N ILE A 56 -7.94 -11.28 -17.76
CA ILE A 56 -8.04 -10.43 -16.57
C ILE A 56 -9.28 -9.51 -16.58
N ARG A 57 -10.10 -9.63 -17.62
CA ARG A 57 -11.32 -8.85 -17.77
C ARG A 57 -12.46 -9.49 -16.97
N ASN A 58 -13.12 -8.71 -16.12
CA ASN A 58 -14.31 -9.17 -15.44
C ASN A 58 -15.43 -9.45 -16.46
N PRO A 59 -16.02 -10.64 -16.50
CA PRO A 59 -17.03 -11.02 -17.49
C PRO A 59 -18.34 -10.23 -17.35
N ILE A 60 -18.67 -9.75 -16.15
CA ILE A 60 -19.90 -8.99 -15.88
C ILE A 60 -19.74 -7.53 -16.31
N TRP A 61 -18.63 -6.88 -15.91
CA TRP A 61 -18.37 -5.47 -16.14
C TRP A 61 -17.71 -5.18 -17.51
N GLY A 62 -17.14 -6.20 -18.15
CA GLY A 62 -16.44 -6.06 -19.43
C GLY A 62 -15.14 -5.27 -19.36
N THR A 63 -14.62 -4.98 -18.16
CA THR A 63 -13.44 -4.14 -17.92
C THR A 63 -12.47 -4.81 -16.93
N SER A 64 -11.27 -4.25 -16.82
CA SER A 64 -10.22 -4.65 -15.86
C SER A 64 -9.61 -3.43 -15.20
N TYR A 65 -9.13 -3.59 -13.98
CA TYR A 65 -8.32 -2.58 -13.28
C TYR A 65 -6.96 -2.32 -13.96
N ALA A 66 -6.56 -3.11 -14.96
CA ALA A 66 -5.36 -2.84 -15.76
C ALA A 66 -5.48 -1.59 -16.66
N PHE A 67 -6.65 -0.97 -16.77
CA PHE A 67 -6.81 0.37 -17.37
C PHE A 67 -6.41 1.51 -16.41
N LEU A 68 -6.27 1.24 -15.11
CA LEU A 68 -5.85 2.20 -14.10
C LEU A 68 -4.32 2.17 -13.92
N PRO A 69 -3.72 3.10 -13.15
CA PRO A 69 -2.29 3.03 -12.82
C PRO A 69 -1.94 1.70 -12.16
N ILE A 70 -1.06 0.92 -12.80
CA ILE A 70 -0.75 -0.47 -12.39
C ILE A 70 0.57 -0.61 -11.64
N LEU A 71 1.24 0.49 -11.26
CA LEU A 71 2.57 0.43 -10.64
C LEU A 71 2.59 -0.40 -9.35
N SER A 72 1.56 -0.26 -8.49
CA SER A 72 1.45 -1.08 -7.27
C SER A 72 1.37 -2.57 -7.60
N TYR A 73 0.63 -2.95 -8.64
CA TYR A 73 0.48 -4.35 -9.07
C TYR A 73 1.77 -4.92 -9.68
N ILE A 74 2.58 -4.08 -10.37
CA ILE A 74 3.91 -4.48 -10.84
C ILE A 74 4.81 -4.81 -9.64
N ILE A 75 4.80 -3.97 -8.60
CA ILE A 75 5.55 -4.21 -7.37
C ILE A 75 5.01 -5.46 -6.66
N SER A 76 3.68 -5.66 -6.63
CA SER A 76 3.08 -6.87 -6.07
C SER A 76 3.55 -8.14 -6.80
N ALA A 77 3.61 -8.11 -8.12
CA ALA A 77 4.14 -9.24 -8.91
C ALA A 77 5.61 -9.52 -8.59
N LEU A 78 6.43 -8.48 -8.35
CA LEU A 78 7.81 -8.65 -7.91
C LEU A 78 7.89 -9.34 -6.54
N PHE A 79 7.05 -8.94 -5.57
CA PHE A 79 6.98 -9.58 -4.26
C PHE A 79 6.55 -11.05 -4.38
N MET A 80 5.59 -11.35 -5.27
CA MET A 80 5.18 -12.72 -5.58
C MET A 80 6.35 -13.54 -6.17
N LYS A 81 7.14 -12.96 -7.08
CA LYS A 81 8.34 -13.60 -7.62
C LYS A 81 9.39 -13.90 -6.55
N ILE A 82 9.61 -12.98 -5.62
CA ILE A 82 10.52 -13.21 -4.48
C ILE A 82 9.96 -14.30 -3.58
N MET A 83 8.66 -14.28 -3.26
CA MET A 83 8.01 -15.31 -2.45
C MET A 83 8.09 -16.69 -3.10
N SER A 84 7.95 -16.79 -4.42
CA SER A 84 7.97 -18.05 -5.14
C SER A 84 9.32 -18.79 -5.06
N ILE A 85 10.39 -18.13 -4.63
CA ILE A 85 11.68 -18.77 -4.32
C ILE A 85 11.54 -19.70 -3.09
N PHE A 86 10.63 -19.34 -2.16
CA PHE A 86 10.43 -20.06 -0.91
C PHE A 86 9.16 -20.93 -0.93
N SER A 87 8.10 -20.44 -1.59
CA SER A 87 6.82 -21.14 -1.68
C SER A 87 6.01 -20.67 -2.89
N THR A 88 5.44 -21.62 -3.62
CA THR A 88 4.49 -21.36 -4.71
C THR A 88 3.03 -21.56 -4.30
N ASP A 89 2.78 -21.74 -3.00
CA ASP A 89 1.43 -21.85 -2.47
C ASP A 89 0.62 -20.58 -2.79
N PRO A 90 -0.60 -20.71 -3.34
CA PRO A 90 -1.43 -19.55 -3.73
C PRO A 90 -1.68 -18.57 -2.57
N GLN A 91 -1.80 -19.08 -1.33
CA GLN A 91 -2.03 -18.24 -0.17
C GLN A 91 -0.80 -17.41 0.19
N HIS A 92 0.40 -17.98 0.06
CA HIS A 92 1.65 -17.25 0.27
C HIS A 92 1.89 -16.22 -0.85
N LEU A 93 1.53 -16.52 -2.09
CA LEU A 93 1.61 -15.56 -3.19
C LEU A 93 0.64 -14.39 -3.01
N LEU A 94 -0.60 -14.67 -2.59
CA LEU A 94 -1.58 -13.63 -2.26
C LEU A 94 -1.09 -12.74 -1.12
N TRP A 95 -0.56 -13.35 -0.05
CA TRP A 95 0.03 -12.59 1.05
C TRP A 95 1.18 -11.70 0.59
N ALA A 96 2.09 -12.22 -0.23
CA ALA A 96 3.19 -11.44 -0.79
C ALA A 96 2.70 -10.24 -1.61
N ALA A 97 1.66 -10.40 -2.42
CA ALA A 97 1.05 -9.30 -3.17
C ALA A 97 0.45 -8.22 -2.24
N ARG A 98 -0.19 -8.63 -1.14
CA ARG A 98 -0.78 -7.74 -0.13
C ARG A 98 0.25 -6.97 0.70
N LEU A 99 1.44 -7.54 0.92
CA LEU A 99 2.52 -6.86 1.63
C LEU A 99 2.90 -5.52 1.00
N VAL A 100 2.70 -5.35 -0.29
CA VAL A 100 2.94 -4.08 -0.99
C VAL A 100 1.97 -3.00 -0.49
N SER A 101 0.69 -3.31 -0.31
CA SER A 101 -0.28 -2.39 0.30
C SER A 101 0.09 -2.05 1.75
N ALA A 102 0.56 -3.04 2.53
CA ALA A 102 1.06 -2.82 3.89
C ALA A 102 2.27 -1.87 3.92
N CYS A 103 3.22 -2.03 2.97
CA CYS A 103 4.36 -1.13 2.82
C CYS A 103 3.93 0.30 2.50
N PHE A 104 3.01 0.49 1.55
CA PHE A 104 2.53 1.83 1.19
C PHE A 104 1.71 2.48 2.31
N THR A 105 0.86 1.73 3.02
CA THR A 105 0.14 2.25 4.19
C THR A 105 1.10 2.69 5.28
N THR A 106 2.14 1.88 5.57
CA THR A 106 3.19 2.26 6.51
C THR A 106 3.97 3.49 6.04
N GLY A 107 4.26 3.57 4.73
CA GLY A 107 4.89 4.74 4.10
C GLY A 107 4.04 6.00 4.21
N ALA A 108 2.71 5.89 4.05
CA ALA A 108 1.79 7.00 4.26
C ALA A 108 1.86 7.51 5.71
N VAL A 109 1.82 6.61 6.69
CA VAL A 109 1.96 6.96 8.11
C VAL A 109 3.32 7.61 8.41
N PHE A 110 4.40 7.14 7.78
CA PHE A 110 5.71 7.78 7.87
C PHE A 110 5.67 9.24 7.41
N PHE A 111 5.09 9.54 6.24
CA PHE A 111 4.99 10.92 5.75
C PHE A 111 4.05 11.77 6.60
N VAL A 112 2.94 11.21 7.10
CA VAL A 112 2.08 11.88 8.09
C VAL A 112 2.87 12.23 9.35
N PHE A 113 3.73 11.32 9.82
CA PHE A 113 4.61 11.58 10.96
C PHE A 113 5.58 12.72 10.69
N ARG A 114 6.20 12.72 9.50
CA ARG A 114 7.11 13.79 9.08
C ARG A 114 6.40 15.14 8.97
N ALA A 115 5.18 15.16 8.40
CA ALA A 115 4.36 16.36 8.33
C ALA A 115 3.93 16.84 9.74
N GLY A 116 3.49 15.92 10.60
CA GLY A 116 3.10 16.24 11.97
C GLY A 116 4.21 16.87 12.79
N LYS A 117 5.48 16.43 12.59
CA LYS A 117 6.65 17.06 13.23
C LYS A 117 6.91 18.49 12.78
N LYS A 118 6.40 18.87 11.61
CA LYS A 118 6.54 20.23 11.07
C LYS A 118 5.38 21.13 11.52
N LEU A 119 4.21 20.58 11.67
CA LEU A 119 2.98 21.33 11.94
C LEU A 119 2.67 21.48 13.43
N PHE A 120 3.12 20.54 14.27
CA PHE A 120 2.73 20.46 15.67
C PHE A 120 3.91 20.28 16.61
N ASP A 121 3.84 20.94 17.77
CA ASP A 121 4.81 20.82 18.84
C ASP A 121 4.39 19.81 19.92
N GLY A 122 5.34 19.39 20.75
CA GLY A 122 5.09 18.57 21.92
C GLY A 122 4.40 17.25 21.61
N TYR A 123 3.34 16.92 22.32
CA TYR A 123 2.57 15.68 22.17
C TYR A 123 1.51 15.74 21.06
N SER A 124 1.14 16.92 20.58
CA SER A 124 0.10 17.11 19.58
C SER A 124 0.42 16.40 18.26
N LYS A 125 1.71 16.31 17.90
CA LYS A 125 2.16 15.55 16.72
C LYS A 125 1.84 14.05 16.83
N TRP A 126 2.01 13.46 18.01
CA TRP A 126 1.68 12.06 18.24
C TRP A 126 0.18 11.81 18.15
N PHE A 127 -0.59 12.71 18.77
CA PHE A 127 -2.04 12.64 18.69
C PHE A 127 -2.54 12.72 17.23
N PHE A 128 -2.01 13.67 16.45
CA PHE A 128 -2.33 13.79 15.03
C PHE A 128 -1.98 12.52 14.24
N VAL A 129 -0.77 11.98 14.44
CA VAL A 129 -0.33 10.75 13.74
C VAL A 129 -1.19 9.56 14.13
N CYS A 130 -1.48 9.39 15.43
CA CYS A 130 -2.34 8.31 15.89
C CYS A 130 -3.74 8.42 15.27
N LEU A 131 -4.35 9.61 15.25
CA LEU A 131 -5.66 9.80 14.63
C LEU A 131 -5.69 9.34 13.17
N VAL A 132 -4.67 9.68 12.38
CA VAL A 132 -4.61 9.30 10.96
C VAL A 132 -4.26 7.81 10.80
N ALA A 133 -3.27 7.32 11.56
CA ALA A 133 -2.75 5.96 11.40
C ALA A 133 -3.74 4.88 11.82
N VAL A 134 -4.62 5.16 12.81
CA VAL A 134 -5.62 4.19 13.28
C VAL A 134 -7.01 4.36 12.66
N LEU A 135 -7.15 5.21 11.64
CA LEU A 135 -8.39 5.24 10.87
C LEU A 135 -8.65 3.84 10.29
N PRO A 136 -9.82 3.23 10.56
CA PRO A 136 -10.10 1.86 10.11
C PRO A 136 -9.93 1.69 8.60
N GLU A 137 -10.35 2.68 7.81
CA GLU A 137 -10.21 2.67 6.35
C GLU A 137 -8.75 2.68 5.91
N ALA A 138 -7.88 3.48 6.54
CA ALA A 138 -6.46 3.54 6.23
C ALA A 138 -5.75 2.20 6.52
N LEU A 139 -6.09 1.56 7.65
CA LEU A 139 -5.56 0.23 7.99
C LEU A 139 -6.11 -0.84 7.07
N PHE A 140 -7.40 -0.78 6.73
CA PHE A 140 -8.04 -1.73 5.83
C PHE A 140 -7.41 -1.71 4.44
N MET A 141 -7.09 -0.54 3.89
CA MET A 141 -6.34 -0.43 2.61
C MET A 141 -4.96 -1.08 2.66
N GLY A 142 -4.36 -1.22 3.83
CA GLY A 142 -3.07 -1.90 4.02
C GLY A 142 -3.13 -3.43 3.98
N VAL A 143 -4.33 -4.05 3.95
CA VAL A 143 -4.45 -5.50 4.16
C VAL A 143 -4.92 -6.29 2.94
N TYR A 144 -5.29 -5.63 1.83
CA TYR A 144 -5.71 -6.28 0.60
C TYR A 144 -5.01 -5.71 -0.63
N VAL A 145 -5.06 -6.40 -1.77
CA VAL A 145 -4.41 -5.95 -3.01
C VAL A 145 -5.16 -4.77 -3.61
N ASN A 146 -4.53 -3.61 -3.62
CA ASN A 146 -5.10 -2.39 -4.20
C ASN A 146 -4.01 -1.41 -4.64
N ASN A 147 -4.39 -0.37 -5.40
CA ASN A 147 -3.54 0.75 -5.78
C ASN A 147 -3.80 2.01 -4.93
N ASP A 148 -4.83 1.98 -4.09
CA ASP A 148 -5.28 3.12 -3.29
C ASP A 148 -4.28 3.41 -2.16
N ALA A 149 -3.71 2.37 -1.53
CA ALA A 149 -2.66 2.50 -0.53
C ALA A 149 -1.43 3.27 -1.08
N MET A 150 -1.03 2.97 -2.33
CA MET A 150 0.05 3.71 -2.99
C MET A 150 -0.35 5.17 -3.25
N ALA A 151 -1.56 5.42 -3.72
CA ALA A 151 -2.05 6.77 -3.98
C ALA A 151 -2.07 7.62 -2.70
N ILE A 152 -2.53 7.07 -1.58
CA ILE A 152 -2.52 7.73 -0.26
C ILE A 152 -1.07 8.01 0.19
N CYS A 153 -0.15 7.06 0.01
CA CYS A 153 1.26 7.25 0.34
C CYS A 153 1.88 8.39 -0.47
N CYS A 154 1.63 8.41 -1.78
CA CYS A 154 2.08 9.50 -2.66
C CYS A 154 1.46 10.85 -2.26
N GLY A 155 0.17 10.88 -1.94
CA GLY A 155 -0.52 12.08 -1.45
C GLY A 155 0.09 12.62 -0.16
N ALA A 156 0.34 11.74 0.81
CA ALA A 156 1.00 12.11 2.06
C ALA A 156 2.43 12.64 1.83
N ALA A 157 3.18 12.03 0.91
CA ALA A 157 4.51 12.50 0.50
C ALA A 157 4.44 13.90 -0.13
N ILE A 158 3.51 14.14 -1.05
CA ILE A 158 3.29 15.43 -1.69
C ILE A 158 2.99 16.50 -0.64
N ILE A 159 2.08 16.25 0.29
CA ILE A 159 1.73 17.18 1.36
C ILE A 159 2.97 17.50 2.22
N TYR A 160 3.74 16.48 2.61
CA TYR A 160 4.95 16.68 3.38
C TYR A 160 5.97 17.55 2.64
N TYR A 161 6.23 17.28 1.36
CA TYR A 161 7.17 18.09 0.58
C TYR A 161 6.66 19.50 0.29
N TRP A 162 5.35 19.70 0.18
CA TRP A 162 4.76 21.04 0.11
C TRP A 162 5.03 21.86 1.38
N ILE A 163 4.84 21.24 2.56
CA ILE A 163 5.16 21.90 3.84
C ILE A 163 6.63 22.35 3.85
N ILE A 164 7.55 21.47 3.44
CA ILE A 164 8.98 21.83 3.35
C ILE A 164 9.22 22.95 2.34
N GLY A 165 8.58 22.88 1.18
CA GLY A 165 8.72 23.92 0.14
C GLY A 165 8.27 25.29 0.65
N MET A 166 7.13 25.35 1.34
CA MET A 166 6.63 26.59 1.97
C MET A 166 7.58 27.13 3.05
N GLU A 167 8.11 26.25 3.92
CA GLU A 167 9.08 26.66 4.95
C GLU A 167 10.37 27.27 4.34
N ARG A 168 10.78 26.78 3.19
CA ARG A 168 12.00 27.23 2.49
C ARG A 168 11.75 28.29 1.43
N ASN A 169 10.55 28.87 1.34
CA ASN A 169 10.15 29.80 0.27
C ASN A 169 10.48 29.26 -1.15
N TRP A 170 10.42 27.92 -1.32
CA TRP A 170 10.78 27.22 -2.57
C TRP A 170 12.22 27.44 -3.06
N ASP A 171 13.12 27.96 -2.20
CA ASP A 171 14.54 28.04 -2.50
C ASP A 171 15.17 26.63 -2.54
N ARG A 172 16.08 26.42 -3.51
CA ARG A 172 16.73 25.12 -3.77
C ARG A 172 17.86 24.85 -2.78
#